data_b2ef1537dd5b0c6ef1899dc21d77fca5
#
_entry.id   b2ef1537dd5b0c6ef1899dc21d77fca5
#
_cell.length_a   1.000
_cell.length_b   1.000
_cell.length_c   1.000
_cell.angle_alpha   90.00
_cell.angle_beta   90.00
_cell.angle_gamma   90.00
#
_symmetry.space_group_name_H-M   'P 1'
#
loop_
_entity.id
_entity.type
_entity.pdbx_description
1 polymer ?
#
loop_
_entity_poly.entity_id
_entity_poly.type
_entity_poly.pdbx_seq_one_letter_code
_entity_poly.pdbx_strand_id
1 'polypeptide(L)'
;MGGVRTALYNYLFAKQNKGKFILRIEDTDSQRFVPGAEEYILESLAWCGIVPDEGIEVVESGNTENMPSRGLVNKKITYRIASEKSEKNPHAPYRQSERKPLYRQYAEQLVENGYAYYAFDSAEELSKLRAEAEANKQTFIYNYQSRKTLKNSLTLPADEVKKLIETTDTWTIRFKIPEGQTVKMNDLIRGDMEVETNTLDDKVLWKAADQLPTYHLANIVDDHLMEITEVIRGAEWLPSLPLHYLLYKAFGWEDTMPRFAHLSLLLKPDGKGKLSKRDGDRLGFPVFPLKWTNPETGEISRGYREDGYYPEAFVNLLALLGWNPGTEQELFTLEELVPVFSLERVIKSGAKFNVDKAKWFNEQYLRRRTPEQLAREFRPMLSDALNNLGNTTTAANFSDKYLAEVCELIKERAHFANEFWDISKALFASPSTLNPEKPYDENDVKKFCTPDNLSHAQELCNLIAENDIPSFTDNAEKEATALSQAENATANQQAENETANQQAERVTYKQLCCEKIEELLTGYIKAKEWKMGQVMNTLRLFFTGNTRGLGISDIIYFIGKEETLRRIRKGLSEEATAQTA
;
A
#
# COMPACT_ATOMS: atom_id res chain seq x y z
N MET A 1 0.37 -2.54 -6.63
CA MET A 1 1.55 -3.24 -6.06
C MET A 1 2.71 -3.32 -7.05
N GLY A 2 2.62 -4.01 -8.20
CA GLY A 2 3.75 -4.18 -9.14
C GLY A 2 4.36 -2.88 -9.65
N GLY A 3 3.53 -1.93 -10.09
CA GLY A 3 4.00 -0.61 -10.55
C GLY A 3 4.72 0.19 -9.44
N VAL A 4 4.17 0.19 -8.22
CA VAL A 4 4.82 0.88 -7.07
C VAL A 4 6.16 0.20 -6.71
N ARG A 5 6.25 -1.14 -6.77
CA ARG A 5 7.54 -1.84 -6.57
C ARG A 5 8.58 -1.41 -7.61
N THR A 6 8.18 -1.34 -8.88
CA THR A 6 9.08 -0.87 -9.94
C THR A 6 9.52 0.57 -9.69
N ALA A 7 8.60 1.46 -9.35
CA ALA A 7 8.92 2.85 -9.00
C ALA A 7 9.85 2.95 -7.78
N LEU A 8 9.59 2.15 -6.74
CA LEU A 8 10.45 2.08 -5.54
C LEU A 8 11.88 1.68 -5.89
N TYR A 9 12.08 0.66 -6.72
CA TYR A 9 13.43 0.21 -7.08
C TYR A 9 14.17 1.24 -7.92
N ASN A 10 13.48 1.92 -8.86
CA ASN A 10 14.03 3.06 -9.59
C ASN A 10 14.42 4.21 -8.63
N TYR A 11 13.52 4.55 -7.70
CA TYR A 11 13.78 5.59 -6.69
C TYR A 11 14.99 5.25 -5.82
N LEU A 12 15.04 4.04 -5.24
CA LEU A 12 16.15 3.61 -4.39
C LEU A 12 17.48 3.62 -5.15
N PHE A 13 17.50 3.12 -6.38
CA PHE A 13 18.68 3.12 -7.23
C PHE A 13 19.14 4.53 -7.58
N ALA A 14 18.23 5.41 -7.99
CA ALA A 14 18.53 6.80 -8.30
C ALA A 14 19.09 7.54 -7.08
N LYS A 15 18.45 7.43 -5.92
CA LYS A 15 18.88 8.10 -4.69
C LYS A 15 20.24 7.59 -4.19
N GLN A 16 20.47 6.28 -4.25
CA GLN A 16 21.76 5.68 -3.88
C GLN A 16 22.91 6.22 -4.74
N ASN A 17 22.67 6.39 -6.04
CA ASN A 17 23.66 6.89 -6.99
C ASN A 17 23.67 8.43 -7.09
N LYS A 18 22.96 9.15 -6.22
CA LYS A 18 22.81 10.62 -6.24
C LYS A 18 22.27 11.16 -7.57
N GLY A 19 21.51 10.30 -8.26
CA GLY A 19 20.80 10.61 -9.49
C GLY A 19 19.40 11.16 -9.25
N LYS A 20 18.64 11.34 -10.34
CA LYS A 20 17.26 11.81 -10.33
C LYS A 20 16.30 10.68 -10.66
N PHE A 21 15.21 10.60 -9.91
CA PHE A 21 14.06 9.77 -10.23
C PHE A 21 13.04 10.60 -11.01
N ILE A 22 12.83 10.27 -12.28
CA ILE A 22 11.97 11.01 -13.20
C ILE A 22 10.65 10.25 -13.39
N LEU A 23 9.52 10.95 -13.37
CA LEU A 23 8.21 10.39 -13.71
C LEU A 23 7.76 10.91 -15.08
N ARG A 24 7.48 9.99 -16.01
CA ARG A 24 6.95 10.24 -17.34
C ARG A 24 5.67 9.44 -17.56
N ILE A 25 4.65 10.07 -18.11
CA ILE A 25 3.38 9.43 -18.48
C ILE A 25 3.44 8.99 -19.94
N GLU A 26 3.28 7.69 -20.16
CA GLU A 26 3.32 7.06 -21.49
C GLU A 26 1.88 6.82 -21.98
N ASP A 27 1.21 7.89 -22.41
CA ASP A 27 -0.19 7.96 -22.82
C ASP A 27 -0.39 7.95 -24.36
N THR A 28 0.52 7.32 -25.11
CA THR A 28 0.45 7.23 -26.57
C THR A 28 -0.57 6.20 -27.10
N ASP A 29 -1.14 5.37 -26.24
CA ASP A 29 -2.18 4.40 -26.61
C ASP A 29 -3.57 4.88 -26.15
N SER A 30 -4.25 5.60 -27.03
CA SER A 30 -5.60 6.16 -26.75
C SER A 30 -6.66 5.09 -26.44
N GLN A 31 -6.49 3.84 -26.93
CA GLN A 31 -7.42 2.74 -26.69
C GLN A 31 -7.31 2.18 -25.26
N ARG A 32 -6.21 2.48 -24.57
CA ARG A 32 -5.95 2.05 -23.19
C ARG A 32 -6.04 3.19 -22.18
N PHE A 33 -6.52 4.35 -22.61
CA PHE A 33 -6.72 5.48 -21.70
C PHE A 33 -7.74 5.12 -20.62
N VAL A 34 -7.38 5.34 -19.34
CA VAL A 34 -8.27 5.11 -18.20
C VAL A 34 -8.40 6.43 -17.43
N PRO A 35 -9.58 7.05 -17.40
CA PRO A 35 -9.79 8.29 -16.66
C PRO A 35 -9.42 8.14 -15.18
N GLY A 36 -8.71 9.13 -14.62
CA GLY A 36 -8.27 9.14 -13.23
C GLY A 36 -7.04 8.26 -12.91
N ALA A 37 -6.47 7.58 -13.91
CA ALA A 37 -5.29 6.73 -13.67
C ALA A 37 -4.03 7.54 -13.33
N GLU A 38 -3.87 8.74 -13.91
CA GLU A 38 -2.73 9.61 -13.63
C GLU A 38 -2.76 10.10 -12.19
N GLU A 39 -3.89 10.64 -11.74
CA GLU A 39 -4.08 11.09 -10.35
C GLU A 39 -3.88 9.94 -9.37
N TYR A 40 -4.37 8.76 -9.72
CA TYR A 40 -4.18 7.56 -8.90
C TYR A 40 -2.70 7.16 -8.78
N ILE A 41 -1.91 7.26 -9.85
CA ILE A 41 -0.47 7.00 -9.82
C ILE A 41 0.22 8.01 -8.91
N LEU A 42 -0.05 9.30 -9.08
CA LEU A 42 0.55 10.37 -8.29
C LEU A 42 0.22 10.23 -6.80
N GLU A 43 -1.05 9.96 -6.46
CA GLU A 43 -1.49 9.74 -5.09
C GLU A 43 -0.86 8.46 -4.48
N SER A 44 -0.74 7.39 -5.26
CA SER A 44 -0.10 6.15 -4.81
C SER A 44 1.37 6.34 -4.48
N LEU A 45 2.12 7.06 -5.32
CA LEU A 45 3.52 7.37 -5.07
C LEU A 45 3.69 8.30 -3.87
N ALA A 46 2.85 9.34 -3.76
CA ALA A 46 2.83 10.27 -2.63
C ALA A 46 2.55 9.54 -1.31
N TRP A 47 1.56 8.63 -1.30
CA TRP A 47 1.25 7.83 -0.11
C TRP A 47 2.43 6.96 0.34
N CYS A 48 3.21 6.44 -0.62
CA CYS A 48 4.41 5.64 -0.34
C CYS A 48 5.65 6.49 0.01
N GLY A 49 5.59 7.83 -0.04
CA GLY A 49 6.74 8.72 0.13
C GLY A 49 7.73 8.70 -1.05
N ILE A 50 7.35 8.09 -2.18
CA ILE A 50 8.17 7.98 -3.39
C ILE A 50 7.91 9.23 -4.25
N VAL A 51 8.62 10.32 -3.95
CA VAL A 51 8.42 11.58 -4.65
C VAL A 51 9.42 11.71 -5.79
N PRO A 52 8.98 11.86 -7.06
CA PRO A 52 9.86 12.13 -8.18
C PRO A 52 10.62 13.45 -8.03
N ASP A 53 11.89 13.46 -8.44
CA ASP A 53 12.70 14.67 -8.47
C ASP A 53 12.29 15.58 -9.65
N GLU A 54 11.80 14.95 -10.73
CA GLU A 54 11.48 15.58 -11.99
C GLU A 54 10.22 14.92 -12.59
N GLY A 55 9.45 15.67 -13.36
CA GLY A 55 8.22 15.20 -14.00
C GLY A 55 6.94 15.65 -13.30
N ILE A 56 7.04 16.24 -12.11
CA ILE A 56 5.89 16.69 -11.33
C ILE A 56 6.02 18.15 -10.87
N GLU A 57 4.85 18.76 -10.67
CA GLU A 57 4.69 20.05 -9.99
C GLU A 57 3.82 19.89 -8.75
N VAL A 58 4.14 20.67 -7.72
CA VAL A 58 3.33 20.74 -6.51
C VAL A 58 2.20 21.73 -6.75
N VAL A 59 0.97 21.24 -6.59
CA VAL A 59 -0.22 22.12 -6.58
C VAL A 59 -0.54 22.39 -5.11
N GLU A 60 -0.52 23.66 -4.70
CA GLU A 60 -0.94 24.04 -3.35
C GLU A 60 -2.39 23.61 -3.14
N SER A 61 -2.62 22.71 -2.20
CA SER A 61 -3.97 22.34 -1.78
C SER A 61 -4.38 23.23 -0.62
N GLY A 62 -5.56 23.83 -0.73
CA GLY A 62 -6.22 24.52 0.37
C GLY A 62 -6.39 23.63 1.60
N ASN A 63 -6.54 24.24 2.78
CA ASN A 63 -6.81 23.58 4.04
C ASN A 63 -7.98 22.59 3.89
N THR A 64 -7.71 21.31 4.03
CA THR A 64 -8.74 20.27 4.22
C THR A 64 -8.75 19.87 5.68
N GLU A 65 -9.63 20.49 6.46
CA GLU A 65 -9.80 20.23 7.91
C GLU A 65 -10.43 18.86 8.23
N ASN A 66 -10.84 18.04 7.24
CA ASN A 66 -11.68 16.87 7.48
C ASN A 66 -11.25 15.60 6.71
N MET A 67 -9.96 15.25 6.70
CA MET A 67 -9.57 13.89 6.31
C MET A 67 -8.78 13.18 7.43
N PRO A 68 -9.10 11.89 7.74
CA PRO A 68 -8.33 11.14 8.72
C PRO A 68 -6.90 10.98 8.18
N SER A 69 -5.97 11.66 8.84
CA SER A 69 -4.54 11.63 8.55
C SER A 69 -3.95 10.27 8.96
N ARG A 70 -4.04 9.27 8.07
CA ARG A 70 -3.25 8.05 8.19
C ARG A 70 -1.93 8.24 7.45
N GLY A 71 -0.92 8.74 8.13
CA GLY A 71 0.44 8.92 7.60
C GLY A 71 0.99 10.34 7.76
N LEU A 72 2.28 10.47 7.78
CA LEU A 72 3.15 11.58 8.18
C LEU A 72 2.95 12.97 7.52
N VAL A 73 1.87 13.25 6.79
CA VAL A 73 1.70 14.53 6.09
C VAL A 73 0.41 15.22 6.50
N ASN A 74 0.52 16.22 7.38
CA ASN A 74 -0.55 17.15 7.78
C ASN A 74 -0.96 18.16 6.69
N LYS A 75 -0.48 18.00 5.43
CA LYS A 75 -0.90 18.78 4.28
C LYS A 75 -1.14 17.81 3.13
N LYS A 76 -2.30 17.85 2.53
CA LYS A 76 -2.56 17.15 1.27
C LYS A 76 -1.75 17.83 0.18
N ILE A 77 -0.52 17.39 -0.04
CA ILE A 77 0.27 17.83 -1.19
C ILE A 77 -0.32 17.12 -2.41
N THR A 78 -0.89 17.90 -3.32
CA THR A 78 -1.37 17.39 -4.59
C THR A 78 -0.30 17.63 -5.65
N TYR A 79 0.00 16.61 -6.44
CA TYR A 79 0.92 16.68 -7.56
C TYR A 79 0.15 16.69 -8.88
N ARG A 80 0.72 17.33 -9.90
CA ARG A 80 0.33 17.18 -11.30
C ARG A 80 1.57 16.92 -12.15
N ILE A 81 1.37 16.36 -13.34
CA ILE A 81 2.46 16.17 -14.29
C ILE A 81 2.88 17.52 -14.87
N ALA A 82 4.20 17.76 -14.92
CA ALA A 82 4.74 19.01 -15.43
C ALA A 82 4.67 19.05 -16.98
N SER A 83 4.04 20.09 -17.49
CA SER A 83 3.90 20.33 -18.94
C SER A 83 4.81 21.45 -19.44
N GLU A 84 5.34 22.30 -18.56
CA GLU A 84 6.19 23.43 -18.90
C GLU A 84 7.62 23.26 -18.36
N LYS A 85 8.59 23.75 -19.13
CA LYS A 85 10.00 23.73 -18.72
C LYS A 85 10.27 24.67 -17.57
N SER A 86 11.02 24.17 -16.59
CA SER A 86 11.49 24.92 -15.44
C SER A 86 12.85 24.38 -14.99
N GLU A 87 13.48 25.01 -14.03
CA GLU A 87 14.73 24.51 -13.44
C GLU A 87 14.55 23.11 -12.84
N LYS A 88 13.40 22.85 -12.21
CA LYS A 88 13.05 21.54 -11.67
C LYS A 88 12.65 20.54 -12.77
N ASN A 89 12.03 21.00 -13.84
CA ASN A 89 11.48 20.19 -14.92
C ASN A 89 12.07 20.58 -16.29
N PRO A 90 13.39 20.39 -16.53
CA PRO A 90 14.06 20.86 -17.74
C PRO A 90 13.63 20.13 -19.02
N HIS A 91 13.14 18.90 -18.91
CA HIS A 91 12.76 18.05 -20.05
C HIS A 91 11.26 18.07 -20.38
N ALA A 92 10.47 18.91 -19.68
CA ALA A 92 9.01 19.02 -19.93
C ALA A 92 8.71 19.29 -21.43
N PRO A 93 7.52 18.82 -21.88
CA PRO A 93 6.46 18.14 -21.14
C PRO A 93 6.76 16.67 -20.83
N TYR A 94 6.17 16.14 -19.73
CA TYR A 94 6.38 14.76 -19.29
C TYR A 94 5.22 13.82 -19.63
N ARG A 95 4.22 14.28 -20.42
CA ARG A 95 3.25 13.42 -21.11
C ARG A 95 3.69 13.21 -22.53
N GLN A 96 3.77 11.96 -22.98
CA GLN A 96 4.18 11.66 -24.35
C GLN A 96 3.20 12.20 -25.40
N SER A 97 1.90 12.25 -25.09
CA SER A 97 0.90 12.86 -25.96
C SER A 97 1.16 14.35 -26.26
N GLU A 98 1.81 15.07 -25.34
CA GLU A 98 2.20 16.49 -25.53
C GLU A 98 3.47 16.67 -26.38
N ARG A 99 4.17 15.58 -26.70
CA ARG A 99 5.45 15.55 -27.45
C ARG A 99 5.32 15.04 -28.90
N LYS A 100 4.11 14.87 -29.41
CA LYS A 100 3.81 14.29 -30.73
C LYS A 100 4.69 14.76 -31.90
N PRO A 101 4.92 16.08 -32.11
CA PRO A 101 5.69 16.57 -33.25
C PRO A 101 7.13 16.04 -33.26
N LEU A 102 7.69 15.80 -32.09
CA LEU A 102 9.05 15.33 -31.92
C LEU A 102 9.22 13.90 -32.47
N TYR A 103 8.30 13.00 -32.14
CA TYR A 103 8.45 11.58 -32.50
C TYR A 103 8.37 11.31 -33.99
N ARG A 104 7.55 12.07 -34.71
CA ARG A 104 7.44 11.95 -36.15
C ARG A 104 8.77 12.21 -36.85
N GLN A 105 9.49 13.26 -36.45
CA GLN A 105 10.79 13.60 -36.99
C GLN A 105 11.79 12.43 -36.86
N TYR A 106 11.83 11.78 -35.69
CA TYR A 106 12.72 10.64 -35.48
C TYR A 106 12.28 9.39 -36.25
N ALA A 107 10.97 9.16 -36.42
CA ALA A 107 10.48 8.07 -37.27
C ALA A 107 10.89 8.25 -38.72
N GLU A 108 10.75 9.47 -39.27
CA GLU A 108 11.14 9.83 -40.66
C GLU A 108 12.66 9.76 -40.83
N GLN A 109 13.44 10.20 -39.85
CA GLN A 109 14.92 10.06 -39.86
C GLN A 109 15.35 8.59 -40.00
N LEU A 110 14.67 7.65 -39.34
CA LEU A 110 14.97 6.22 -39.51
C LEU A 110 14.65 5.73 -40.93
N VAL A 111 13.61 6.27 -41.56
CA VAL A 111 13.29 5.93 -42.98
C VAL A 111 14.35 6.49 -43.90
N GLU A 112 14.74 7.74 -43.75
CA GLU A 112 15.79 8.40 -44.56
C GLU A 112 17.14 7.66 -44.46
N ASN A 113 17.48 7.19 -43.26
CA ASN A 113 18.69 6.42 -43.00
C ASN A 113 18.58 4.93 -43.41
N GLY A 114 17.42 4.48 -43.92
CA GLY A 114 17.20 3.11 -44.40
C GLY A 114 16.98 2.06 -43.31
N TYR A 115 16.77 2.50 -42.05
CA TYR A 115 16.49 1.63 -40.90
C TYR A 115 14.98 1.41 -40.64
N ALA A 116 14.12 2.16 -41.34
CA ALA A 116 12.67 1.99 -41.30
C ALA A 116 12.05 2.13 -42.69
N TYR A 117 10.78 1.86 -42.83
CA TYR A 117 10.05 1.97 -44.07
C TYR A 117 8.56 2.22 -43.85
N TYR A 118 7.89 2.82 -44.82
CA TYR A 118 6.43 3.00 -44.82
C TYR A 118 5.74 1.68 -45.19
N ALA A 119 4.71 1.32 -44.45
CA ALA A 119 3.86 0.15 -44.66
C ALA A 119 2.41 0.59 -44.85
N PHE A 120 1.72 0.02 -45.82
CA PHE A 120 0.39 0.42 -46.31
C PHE A 120 -0.65 -0.69 -46.21
N ASP A 121 -0.30 -1.83 -45.58
CA ASP A 121 -1.22 -2.93 -45.35
C ASP A 121 -2.28 -2.51 -44.34
N SER A 122 -3.57 -2.73 -44.64
CA SER A 122 -4.65 -2.42 -43.73
C SER A 122 -4.73 -3.40 -42.55
N ALA A 123 -5.46 -3.01 -41.50
CA ALA A 123 -5.70 -3.88 -40.35
C ALA A 123 -6.44 -5.17 -40.74
N GLU A 124 -7.39 -5.05 -41.69
CA GLU A 124 -8.16 -6.17 -42.25
C GLU A 124 -7.27 -7.13 -43.04
N GLU A 125 -6.40 -6.62 -43.92
CA GLU A 125 -5.44 -7.42 -44.69
C GLU A 125 -4.52 -8.19 -43.75
N LEU A 126 -3.95 -7.53 -42.75
CA LEU A 126 -3.08 -8.19 -41.77
C LEU A 126 -3.83 -9.20 -40.90
N SER A 127 -5.11 -8.94 -40.57
CA SER A 127 -5.95 -9.87 -39.82
C SER A 127 -6.24 -11.14 -40.63
N LYS A 128 -6.49 -10.98 -41.92
CA LYS A 128 -6.69 -12.11 -42.84
C LYS A 128 -5.44 -12.98 -42.94
N LEU A 129 -4.25 -12.37 -43.09
CA LEU A 129 -2.97 -13.12 -43.13
C LEU A 129 -2.72 -13.89 -41.82
N ARG A 130 -3.07 -13.29 -40.68
CA ARG A 130 -2.98 -13.98 -39.37
C ARG A 130 -3.92 -15.18 -39.30
N ALA A 131 -5.17 -15.02 -39.73
CA ALA A 131 -6.16 -16.10 -39.71
C ALA A 131 -5.76 -17.25 -40.67
N GLU A 132 -5.23 -16.93 -41.86
CA GLU A 132 -4.72 -17.92 -42.81
C GLU A 132 -3.51 -18.71 -42.25
N ALA A 133 -2.57 -18.01 -41.60
CA ALA A 133 -1.44 -18.65 -40.93
C ALA A 133 -1.89 -19.57 -39.79
N GLU A 134 -2.84 -19.11 -38.94
CA GLU A 134 -3.38 -19.89 -37.84
C GLU A 134 -4.11 -21.16 -38.32
N ALA A 135 -4.88 -21.04 -39.40
CA ALA A 135 -5.53 -22.19 -40.02
C ALA A 135 -4.50 -23.26 -40.49
N ASN A 136 -3.32 -22.83 -40.89
CA ASN A 136 -2.16 -23.66 -41.25
C ASN A 136 -1.28 -24.04 -40.05
N LYS A 137 -1.68 -23.78 -38.82
CA LYS A 137 -0.90 -23.98 -37.57
C LYS A 137 0.45 -23.26 -37.59
N GLN A 138 0.51 -22.12 -38.24
CA GLN A 138 1.66 -21.22 -38.31
C GLN A 138 1.34 -19.89 -37.65
N THR A 139 2.38 -19.13 -37.26
CA THR A 139 2.21 -17.76 -36.76
C THR A 139 2.67 -16.77 -37.84
N PHE A 140 1.77 -15.87 -38.21
CA PHE A 140 2.16 -14.77 -39.11
C PHE A 140 3.04 -13.76 -38.33
N ILE A 141 4.22 -13.47 -38.87
CA ILE A 141 5.13 -12.46 -38.33
C ILE A 141 5.43 -11.48 -39.47
N TYR A 142 5.26 -10.18 -39.20
CA TYR A 142 5.69 -9.12 -40.13
C TYR A 142 7.20 -8.93 -39.97
N ASN A 143 8.02 -9.60 -40.82
CA ASN A 143 9.46 -9.68 -40.65
C ASN A 143 10.21 -9.56 -42.01
N TYR A 144 11.49 -9.83 -42.02
CA TYR A 144 12.35 -9.78 -43.17
C TYR A 144 11.88 -10.62 -44.37
N GLN A 145 11.08 -11.66 -44.17
CA GLN A 145 10.51 -12.49 -45.24
C GLN A 145 9.21 -11.88 -45.76
N SER A 146 8.25 -11.66 -44.89
CA SER A 146 6.89 -11.19 -45.23
C SER A 146 6.91 -9.78 -45.83
N ARG A 147 7.78 -8.88 -45.36
CA ARG A 147 7.89 -7.52 -45.92
C ARG A 147 8.26 -7.50 -47.43
N LYS A 148 8.86 -8.57 -47.96
CA LYS A 148 9.21 -8.69 -49.39
C LYS A 148 8.00 -8.86 -50.31
N THR A 149 6.83 -9.22 -49.75
CA THR A 149 5.59 -9.48 -50.49
C THR A 149 4.44 -8.58 -50.09
N LEU A 150 4.59 -7.83 -49.02
CA LEU A 150 3.56 -6.94 -48.45
C LEU A 150 3.65 -5.53 -49.06
N LYS A 151 2.58 -4.72 -48.92
CA LYS A 151 2.47 -3.36 -49.45
C LYS A 151 3.30 -2.38 -48.63
N ASN A 152 4.47 -2.05 -49.07
CA ASN A 152 5.36 -1.13 -48.34
C ASN A 152 6.31 -0.39 -49.27
N SER A 153 7.02 0.61 -48.76
CA SER A 153 7.94 1.44 -49.56
C SER A 153 9.19 0.71 -50.09
N LEU A 154 9.41 -0.55 -49.71
CA LEU A 154 10.48 -1.40 -50.25
C LEU A 154 10.03 -2.22 -51.47
N THR A 155 8.70 -2.36 -51.66
CA THR A 155 8.09 -3.20 -52.72
C THR A 155 7.31 -2.37 -53.75
N LEU A 156 6.83 -1.18 -53.39
CA LEU A 156 6.05 -0.30 -54.27
C LEU A 156 6.93 0.73 -54.99
N PRO A 157 6.53 1.18 -56.19
CA PRO A 157 7.18 2.31 -56.90
C PRO A 157 7.14 3.60 -56.06
N ALA A 158 8.19 4.42 -56.14
CA ALA A 158 8.33 5.65 -55.37
C ALA A 158 7.16 6.63 -55.54
N ASP A 159 6.62 6.79 -56.74
CA ASP A 159 5.49 7.66 -57.03
C ASP A 159 4.20 7.17 -56.36
N GLU A 160 4.00 5.86 -56.29
CA GLU A 160 2.87 5.25 -55.58
C GLU A 160 2.99 5.43 -54.06
N VAL A 161 4.20 5.22 -53.52
CA VAL A 161 4.51 5.48 -52.10
C VAL A 161 4.19 6.94 -51.75
N LYS A 162 4.67 7.91 -52.53
CA LYS A 162 4.40 9.32 -52.29
C LYS A 162 2.92 9.62 -52.34
N LYS A 163 2.20 9.10 -53.34
CA LYS A 163 0.74 9.28 -53.44
C LYS A 163 0.01 8.71 -52.22
N LEU A 164 0.36 7.52 -51.75
CA LEU A 164 -0.28 6.90 -50.59
C LEU A 164 -0.04 7.70 -49.30
N ILE A 165 1.18 8.22 -49.09
CA ILE A 165 1.49 9.07 -47.94
C ILE A 165 0.66 10.38 -47.94
N GLU A 166 0.45 10.98 -49.13
CA GLU A 166 -0.26 12.24 -49.29
C GLU A 166 -1.80 12.09 -49.24
N THR A 167 -2.32 10.94 -49.69
CA THR A 167 -3.77 10.74 -49.88
C THR A 167 -4.46 9.87 -48.83
N THR A 168 -3.70 9.19 -47.97
CA THR A 168 -4.25 8.32 -46.90
C THR A 168 -3.62 8.62 -45.57
N ASP A 169 -4.30 8.24 -44.50
CA ASP A 169 -3.84 8.32 -43.10
C ASP A 169 -3.66 6.94 -42.46
N THR A 170 -3.80 5.86 -43.24
CA THR A 170 -3.78 4.49 -42.74
C THR A 170 -2.38 3.84 -42.73
N TRP A 171 -1.37 4.55 -43.19
CA TRP A 171 0.01 4.02 -43.25
C TRP A 171 0.70 4.06 -41.89
N THR A 172 1.70 3.20 -41.74
CA THR A 172 2.57 3.13 -40.56
C THR A 172 4.03 3.17 -40.97
N ILE A 173 4.92 3.60 -40.07
CA ILE A 173 6.37 3.41 -40.21
C ILE A 173 6.75 2.20 -39.36
N ARG A 174 7.43 1.24 -39.98
CA ARG A 174 7.95 0.03 -39.35
C ARG A 174 9.46 0.04 -39.30
N PHE A 175 10.01 -0.44 -38.17
CA PHE A 175 11.45 -0.67 -38.07
C PHE A 175 11.87 -1.83 -39.00
N LYS A 176 12.93 -1.66 -39.75
CA LYS A 176 13.47 -2.66 -40.65
C LYS A 176 14.48 -3.53 -39.91
N ILE A 177 14.04 -4.61 -39.33
CA ILE A 177 14.93 -5.54 -38.63
C ILE A 177 15.98 -6.08 -39.62
N PRO A 178 17.30 -6.02 -39.29
CA PRO A 178 18.33 -6.59 -40.13
C PRO A 178 18.23 -8.11 -40.21
N GLU A 179 18.50 -8.68 -41.38
CA GLU A 179 18.44 -10.12 -41.63
C GLU A 179 19.75 -10.82 -41.22
N GLY A 180 19.64 -11.98 -40.55
CA GLY A 180 20.76 -12.89 -40.31
C GLY A 180 21.82 -12.36 -39.33
N GLN A 181 21.44 -11.49 -38.41
CA GLN A 181 22.31 -10.95 -37.36
C GLN A 181 21.94 -11.47 -35.98
N THR A 182 22.92 -11.43 -35.09
CA THR A 182 22.72 -11.70 -33.66
C THR A 182 22.83 -10.40 -32.88
N VAL A 183 21.81 -10.07 -32.08
CA VAL A 183 21.84 -8.93 -31.15
C VAL A 183 22.37 -9.43 -29.81
N LYS A 184 23.53 -8.92 -29.41
CA LYS A 184 24.12 -9.17 -28.08
C LYS A 184 23.70 -8.06 -27.12
N MET A 185 23.24 -8.43 -25.97
CA MET A 185 22.68 -7.50 -25.00
C MET A 185 23.14 -7.88 -23.59
N ASN A 186 23.24 -6.88 -22.73
CA ASN A 186 23.49 -7.08 -21.31
C ASN A 186 22.33 -6.52 -20.50
N ASP A 187 21.90 -7.28 -19.50
CA ASP A 187 20.89 -6.84 -18.50
C ASP A 187 21.51 -6.96 -17.11
N LEU A 188 21.42 -5.90 -16.31
CA LEU A 188 22.06 -5.83 -15.00
C LEU A 188 21.59 -6.93 -14.01
N ILE A 189 20.40 -7.48 -14.24
CA ILE A 189 19.83 -8.55 -13.40
C ILE A 189 19.98 -9.92 -14.10
N ARG A 190 19.68 -10.00 -15.41
CA ARG A 190 19.63 -11.26 -16.17
C ARG A 190 21.00 -11.71 -16.66
N GLY A 191 21.90 -10.75 -16.85
CA GLY A 191 23.23 -10.98 -17.46
C GLY A 191 23.20 -10.90 -18.98
N ASP A 192 24.20 -11.50 -19.61
CA ASP A 192 24.36 -11.49 -21.07
C ASP A 192 23.32 -12.36 -21.76
N MET A 193 22.79 -11.84 -22.86
CA MET A 193 21.76 -12.48 -23.68
C MET A 193 22.04 -12.25 -25.16
N GLU A 194 21.63 -13.19 -25.99
CA GLU A 194 21.72 -13.10 -27.43
C GLU A 194 20.39 -13.47 -28.08
N VAL A 195 20.01 -12.75 -29.13
CA VAL A 195 18.78 -13.00 -29.90
C VAL A 195 19.05 -12.89 -31.38
N GLU A 196 18.62 -13.90 -32.14
CA GLU A 196 18.70 -13.90 -33.59
C GLU A 196 17.64 -12.96 -34.17
N THR A 197 18.06 -12.02 -35.04
CA THR A 197 17.15 -11.02 -35.64
C THR A 197 16.08 -11.64 -36.50
N ASN A 198 16.32 -12.81 -37.09
CA ASN A 198 15.33 -13.53 -37.89
C ASN A 198 14.08 -13.97 -37.08
N THR A 199 14.15 -13.97 -35.74
CA THR A 199 13.01 -14.28 -34.86
C THR A 199 12.20 -13.04 -34.51
N LEU A 200 12.65 -11.86 -34.85
CA LEU A 200 12.03 -10.59 -34.51
C LEU A 200 11.04 -10.14 -35.60
N ASP A 201 10.07 -9.35 -35.22
CA ASP A 201 9.12 -8.71 -36.14
C ASP A 201 9.46 -7.22 -36.35
N ASP A 202 9.16 -6.74 -37.56
CA ASP A 202 9.31 -5.33 -37.95
C ASP A 202 8.20 -4.51 -37.21
N LYS A 203 8.47 -4.12 -35.98
CA LYS A 203 7.51 -3.40 -35.13
C LYS A 203 7.11 -2.07 -35.76
N VAL A 204 5.84 -1.73 -35.60
CA VAL A 204 5.36 -0.38 -35.90
C VAL A 204 5.99 0.61 -34.95
N LEU A 205 6.54 1.68 -35.46
CA LEU A 205 7.13 2.79 -34.71
C LEU A 205 6.20 4.00 -34.66
N TRP A 206 5.51 4.28 -35.79
CA TRP A 206 4.63 5.44 -35.97
C TRP A 206 3.37 5.05 -36.69
N LYS A 207 2.24 5.68 -36.31
CA LYS A 207 0.93 5.51 -36.95
C LYS A 207 0.43 6.87 -37.48
N ALA A 208 0.11 6.93 -38.76
CA ALA A 208 -0.41 8.15 -39.36
C ALA A 208 -1.80 8.54 -38.85
N ALA A 209 -2.70 7.56 -38.67
CA ALA A 209 -4.07 7.78 -38.21
C ALA A 209 -4.15 8.49 -36.85
N ASP A 210 -3.32 8.09 -35.90
CA ASP A 210 -3.32 8.64 -34.53
C ASP A 210 -2.37 9.84 -34.40
N GLN A 211 -1.48 10.07 -35.38
CA GLN A 211 -0.34 10.98 -35.29
C GLN A 211 0.52 10.72 -34.03
N LEU A 212 0.65 9.45 -33.66
CA LEU A 212 1.32 9.02 -32.44
C LEU A 212 2.37 7.93 -32.71
N PRO A 213 3.48 7.97 -31.96
CA PRO A 213 4.43 6.87 -31.93
C PRO A 213 3.81 5.66 -31.21
N THR A 214 4.38 4.49 -31.45
CA THR A 214 4.20 3.38 -30.51
C THR A 214 5.18 3.50 -29.35
N TYR A 215 4.92 2.73 -28.29
CA TYR A 215 5.79 2.63 -27.11
C TYR A 215 7.28 2.54 -27.47
N HIS A 216 7.64 1.72 -28.46
CA HIS A 216 9.04 1.46 -28.79
C HIS A 216 9.81 2.70 -29.26
N LEU A 217 9.22 3.53 -30.11
CA LEU A 217 9.87 4.76 -30.57
C LEU A 217 9.85 5.83 -29.50
N ALA A 218 8.67 6.05 -28.87
CA ALA A 218 8.50 7.10 -27.86
C ALA A 218 9.47 6.91 -26.69
N ASN A 219 9.58 5.68 -26.20
CA ASN A 219 10.44 5.33 -25.07
C ASN A 219 11.92 5.64 -25.39
N ILE A 220 12.44 5.17 -26.53
CA ILE A 220 13.84 5.36 -26.91
C ILE A 220 14.18 6.84 -27.11
N VAL A 221 13.31 7.59 -27.81
CA VAL A 221 13.51 9.02 -28.06
C VAL A 221 13.51 9.81 -26.74
N ASP A 222 12.56 9.52 -25.87
CA ASP A 222 12.47 10.22 -24.60
C ASP A 222 13.60 9.85 -23.65
N ASP A 223 13.98 8.57 -23.58
CA ASP A 223 15.10 8.13 -22.75
C ASP A 223 16.40 8.81 -23.17
N HIS A 224 16.65 8.94 -24.49
CA HIS A 224 17.81 9.67 -25.00
C HIS A 224 17.75 11.16 -24.67
N LEU A 225 16.61 11.83 -24.95
CA LEU A 225 16.47 13.29 -24.75
C LEU A 225 16.34 13.71 -23.30
N MET A 226 15.92 12.81 -22.41
CA MET A 226 15.85 13.02 -20.97
C MET A 226 17.09 12.50 -20.23
N GLU A 227 18.12 12.08 -20.99
CA GLU A 227 19.41 11.63 -20.47
C GLU A 227 19.29 10.47 -19.46
N ILE A 228 18.37 9.53 -19.74
CA ILE A 228 18.14 8.36 -18.89
C ILE A 228 19.34 7.43 -18.95
N THR A 229 19.91 7.12 -17.79
CA THR A 229 21.10 6.28 -17.65
C THR A 229 20.78 4.82 -17.31
N GLU A 230 19.67 4.56 -16.63
CA GLU A 230 19.19 3.22 -16.32
C GLU A 230 17.68 3.07 -16.55
N VAL A 231 17.30 1.94 -17.14
CA VAL A 231 15.91 1.52 -17.32
C VAL A 231 15.65 0.28 -16.48
N ILE A 232 14.97 0.46 -15.34
CA ILE A 232 14.58 -0.65 -14.44
C ILE A 232 13.08 -0.87 -14.60
N ARG A 233 12.66 -2.02 -15.16
CA ARG A 233 11.27 -2.30 -15.51
C ARG A 233 10.89 -3.77 -15.31
N GLY A 234 9.62 -4.12 -15.46
CA GLY A 234 9.14 -5.50 -15.32
C GLY A 234 9.65 -6.43 -16.43
N ALA A 235 9.83 -7.71 -16.10
CA ALA A 235 10.29 -8.73 -17.04
C ALA A 235 9.36 -8.95 -18.24
N GLU A 236 8.12 -8.48 -18.20
CA GLU A 236 7.19 -8.48 -19.33
C GLU A 236 7.69 -7.67 -20.54
N TRP A 237 8.62 -6.73 -20.30
CA TRP A 237 9.24 -5.91 -21.35
C TRP A 237 10.55 -6.47 -21.89
N LEU A 238 11.04 -7.58 -21.32
CA LEU A 238 12.27 -8.22 -21.79
C LEU A 238 12.26 -8.59 -23.29
N PRO A 239 11.14 -9.06 -23.88
CA PRO A 239 11.05 -9.32 -25.32
C PRO A 239 11.25 -8.09 -26.22
N SER A 240 11.12 -6.88 -25.68
CA SER A 240 11.35 -5.62 -26.42
C SER A 240 12.81 -5.20 -26.43
N LEU A 241 13.65 -5.76 -25.57
CA LEU A 241 15.04 -5.34 -25.41
C LEU A 241 15.87 -5.44 -26.69
N PRO A 242 15.79 -6.53 -27.52
CA PRO A 242 16.52 -6.61 -28.76
C PRO A 242 16.20 -5.47 -29.74
N LEU A 243 14.91 -5.11 -29.85
CA LEU A 243 14.48 -4.00 -30.68
C LEU A 243 15.02 -2.65 -30.16
N HIS A 244 15.05 -2.45 -28.85
CA HIS A 244 15.59 -1.23 -28.26
C HIS A 244 17.09 -1.08 -28.56
N TYR A 245 17.88 -2.14 -28.40
CA TYR A 245 19.29 -2.15 -28.81
C TYR A 245 19.48 -1.79 -30.30
N LEU A 246 18.67 -2.36 -31.19
CA LEU A 246 18.70 -2.06 -32.60
C LEU A 246 18.30 -0.62 -32.93
N LEU A 247 17.33 -0.05 -32.19
CA LEU A 247 16.92 1.35 -32.37
C LEU A 247 18.02 2.32 -31.92
N TYR A 248 18.65 2.11 -30.75
CA TYR A 248 19.79 2.93 -30.31
C TYR A 248 20.91 2.90 -31.34
N LYS A 249 21.22 1.72 -31.88
CA LYS A 249 22.22 1.56 -32.96
C LYS A 249 21.80 2.28 -34.23
N ALA A 250 20.53 2.18 -34.65
CA ALA A 250 20.05 2.82 -35.88
C ALA A 250 20.06 4.36 -35.80
N PHE A 251 19.89 4.91 -34.59
CA PHE A 251 20.06 6.34 -34.35
C PHE A 251 21.51 6.79 -34.15
N GLY A 252 22.46 5.88 -34.00
CA GLY A 252 23.83 6.21 -33.63
C GLY A 252 23.99 6.67 -32.19
N TRP A 253 23.11 6.22 -31.30
CA TRP A 253 23.03 6.60 -29.86
C TRP A 253 23.60 5.51 -28.94
N GLU A 254 24.49 4.67 -29.43
CA GLU A 254 25.05 3.56 -28.63
C GLU A 254 25.78 4.06 -27.39
N ASP A 255 26.46 5.21 -27.46
CA ASP A 255 27.18 5.82 -26.34
C ASP A 255 26.27 6.40 -25.25
N THR A 256 25.02 6.70 -25.60
CA THR A 256 23.99 7.24 -24.67
C THR A 256 22.89 6.23 -24.33
N MET A 257 23.06 4.99 -24.78
CA MET A 257 22.10 3.92 -24.49
C MET A 257 22.10 3.61 -22.99
N PRO A 258 20.91 3.64 -22.32
CA PRO A 258 20.81 3.31 -20.90
C PRO A 258 21.17 1.85 -20.64
N ARG A 259 21.61 1.55 -19.44
CA ARG A 259 21.72 0.18 -18.94
C ARG A 259 20.33 -0.34 -18.59
N PHE A 260 20.07 -1.61 -18.87
CA PHE A 260 18.76 -2.22 -18.66
C PHE A 260 18.77 -3.19 -17.49
N ALA A 261 17.67 -3.22 -16.74
CA ALA A 261 17.43 -4.14 -15.63
C ALA A 261 15.98 -4.62 -15.64
N HIS A 262 15.75 -5.92 -15.84
CA HIS A 262 14.40 -6.49 -15.91
C HIS A 262 14.06 -7.25 -14.62
N LEU A 263 13.17 -6.66 -13.84
CA LEU A 263 12.69 -7.18 -12.55
C LEU A 263 11.84 -8.44 -12.74
N SER A 264 12.00 -9.40 -11.83
CA SER A 264 11.20 -10.61 -11.82
C SER A 264 9.71 -10.32 -11.57
N LEU A 265 8.84 -11.17 -12.13
CA LEU A 265 7.39 -11.10 -11.92
C LEU A 265 7.02 -11.34 -10.45
N LEU A 266 5.97 -10.66 -10.01
CA LEU A 266 5.30 -11.00 -8.76
C LEU A 266 4.42 -12.22 -8.97
N LEU A 267 4.66 -13.28 -8.20
CA LEU A 267 3.93 -14.53 -8.29
C LEU A 267 2.86 -14.62 -7.21
N LYS A 268 1.83 -15.40 -7.50
CA LYS A 268 0.79 -15.78 -6.53
C LYS A 268 1.38 -16.42 -5.28
N PRO A 269 0.63 -16.48 -4.16
CA PRO A 269 1.07 -17.14 -2.94
C PRO A 269 1.47 -18.61 -3.11
N ASP A 270 0.86 -19.32 -4.05
CA ASP A 270 1.22 -20.70 -4.40
C ASP A 270 2.46 -20.81 -5.32
N GLY A 271 2.97 -19.68 -5.80
CA GLY A 271 4.10 -19.60 -6.73
C GLY A 271 3.74 -19.91 -8.20
N LYS A 272 2.48 -20.17 -8.52
CA LYS A 272 2.03 -20.58 -9.86
C LYS A 272 1.45 -19.42 -10.67
N GLY A 273 2.30 -18.78 -11.45
CA GLY A 273 1.90 -17.72 -12.36
C GLY A 273 1.92 -16.31 -11.75
N LYS A 274 1.76 -15.29 -12.61
CA LYS A 274 1.77 -13.87 -12.25
C LYS A 274 0.60 -13.54 -11.32
N LEU A 275 0.87 -12.79 -10.27
CA LEU A 275 -0.15 -12.24 -9.39
C LEU A 275 -1.00 -11.22 -10.17
N SER A 276 -2.31 -11.41 -10.13
CA SER A 276 -3.29 -10.54 -10.79
C SER A 276 -4.29 -9.95 -9.79
N LYS A 277 -5.04 -8.92 -10.22
CA LYS A 277 -6.14 -8.33 -9.46
C LYS A 277 -7.14 -9.40 -8.97
N ARG A 278 -7.61 -10.26 -9.89
CA ARG A 278 -8.58 -11.33 -9.56
C ARG A 278 -8.09 -12.32 -8.50
N ASP A 279 -6.77 -12.51 -8.42
CA ASP A 279 -6.18 -13.38 -7.38
C ASP A 279 -6.29 -12.73 -6.00
N GLY A 280 -6.06 -11.41 -5.90
CA GLY A 280 -6.22 -10.66 -4.66
C GLY A 280 -7.67 -10.70 -4.15
N ASP A 281 -8.63 -10.42 -5.01
CA ASP A 281 -10.07 -10.46 -4.67
C ASP A 281 -10.48 -11.84 -4.16
N ARG A 282 -10.06 -12.90 -4.87
CA ARG A 282 -10.36 -14.30 -4.50
C ARG A 282 -9.71 -14.74 -3.19
N LEU A 283 -8.51 -14.26 -2.89
CA LEU A 283 -7.71 -14.65 -1.72
C LEU A 283 -7.84 -13.67 -0.55
N GLY A 284 -8.63 -12.60 -0.72
CA GLY A 284 -9.00 -11.69 0.35
C GLY A 284 -7.92 -10.67 0.76
N PHE A 285 -6.97 -10.35 -0.11
CA PHE A 285 -5.96 -9.32 0.14
C PHE A 285 -5.91 -8.29 -1.00
N PRO A 286 -5.54 -7.02 -0.73
CA PRO A 286 -5.46 -5.99 -1.76
C PRO A 286 -4.26 -6.21 -2.68
N VAL A 287 -4.42 -5.83 -3.96
CA VAL A 287 -3.33 -5.79 -4.96
C VAL A 287 -3.00 -4.34 -5.34
N PHE A 288 -3.91 -3.42 -5.07
CA PHE A 288 -3.73 -1.99 -5.32
C PHE A 288 -3.18 -1.27 -4.09
N PRO A 289 -2.31 -0.25 -4.24
CA PRO A 289 -1.85 0.57 -3.12
C PRO A 289 -3.01 1.33 -2.47
N LEU A 290 -3.91 1.90 -3.26
CA LEU A 290 -5.10 2.64 -2.83
C LEU A 290 -6.35 1.98 -3.41
N LYS A 291 -7.51 2.26 -2.81
CA LYS A 291 -8.82 1.87 -3.37
C LYS A 291 -8.95 2.44 -4.78
N TRP A 292 -9.35 1.60 -5.70
CA TRP A 292 -9.62 1.98 -7.08
C TRP A 292 -11.06 1.65 -7.47
N THR A 293 -11.76 2.63 -8.02
CA THR A 293 -13.06 2.41 -8.65
C THR A 293 -12.88 2.51 -10.15
N ASN A 294 -13.16 1.43 -10.88
CA ASN A 294 -13.08 1.43 -12.33
C ASN A 294 -14.13 2.41 -12.89
N PRO A 295 -13.71 3.43 -13.66
CA PRO A 295 -14.62 4.48 -14.13
C PRO A 295 -15.64 3.98 -15.16
N GLU A 296 -15.37 2.87 -15.84
CA GLU A 296 -16.26 2.31 -16.86
C GLU A 296 -17.26 1.31 -16.26
N THR A 297 -16.81 0.44 -15.34
CA THR A 297 -17.63 -0.65 -14.82
C THR A 297 -18.18 -0.37 -13.42
N GLY A 298 -17.67 0.65 -12.72
CA GLY A 298 -17.99 0.90 -11.31
C GLY A 298 -17.40 -0.13 -10.33
N GLU A 299 -16.65 -1.13 -10.82
CA GLU A 299 -16.05 -2.16 -9.99
C GLU A 299 -15.04 -1.55 -9.01
N ILE A 300 -15.20 -1.88 -7.72
CA ILE A 300 -14.33 -1.41 -6.65
C ILE A 300 -13.25 -2.45 -6.35
N SER A 301 -12.00 -2.01 -6.37
CA SER A 301 -10.85 -2.79 -5.92
C SER A 301 -10.34 -2.24 -4.59
N ARG A 302 -10.11 -3.11 -3.62
CA ARG A 302 -9.57 -2.74 -2.31
C ARG A 302 -8.13 -2.24 -2.44
N GLY A 303 -7.77 -1.26 -1.61
CA GLY A 303 -6.41 -0.74 -1.50
C GLY A 303 -5.75 -1.09 -0.17
N TYR A 304 -4.42 -1.19 -0.17
CA TYR A 304 -3.66 -1.41 1.07
C TYR A 304 -3.92 -0.31 2.11
N ARG A 305 -4.00 0.97 1.67
CA ARG A 305 -4.31 2.10 2.56
C ARG A 305 -5.67 1.93 3.25
N GLU A 306 -6.70 1.62 2.49
CA GLU A 306 -8.07 1.48 3.01
C GLU A 306 -8.24 0.21 3.86
N ASP A 307 -7.44 -0.81 3.61
CA ASP A 307 -7.36 -2.00 4.46
C ASP A 307 -6.63 -1.75 5.79
N GLY A 308 -6.02 -0.56 5.95
CA GLY A 308 -5.38 -0.14 7.20
C GLY A 308 -3.87 -0.37 7.26
N TYR A 309 -3.22 -0.67 6.13
CA TYR A 309 -1.76 -0.77 6.07
C TYR A 309 -1.11 0.62 6.16
N TYR A 310 -0.04 0.70 6.92
CA TYR A 310 0.84 1.86 6.94
C TYR A 310 1.68 1.94 5.66
N PRO A 311 1.93 3.15 5.13
CA PRO A 311 2.76 3.30 3.93
C PRO A 311 4.16 2.76 4.11
N GLU A 312 4.77 2.94 5.28
CA GLU A 312 6.09 2.42 5.61
C GLU A 312 6.13 0.88 5.59
N ALA A 313 5.08 0.23 6.11
CA ALA A 313 4.94 -1.23 6.08
C ALA A 313 4.79 -1.75 4.65
N PHE A 314 4.00 -1.06 3.83
CA PHE A 314 3.80 -1.40 2.43
C PHE A 314 5.07 -1.21 1.60
N VAL A 315 5.80 -0.12 1.79
CA VAL A 315 7.08 0.16 1.12
C VAL A 315 8.12 -0.90 1.51
N ASN A 316 8.25 -1.21 2.80
CA ASN A 316 9.19 -2.22 3.28
C ASN A 316 8.85 -3.63 2.73
N LEU A 317 7.58 -4.01 2.72
CA LEU A 317 7.12 -5.24 2.07
C LEU A 317 7.54 -5.28 0.60
N LEU A 318 7.30 -4.21 -0.17
CA LEU A 318 7.64 -4.14 -1.58
C LEU A 318 9.15 -4.17 -1.83
N ALA A 319 9.94 -3.53 -0.98
CA ALA A 319 11.39 -3.54 -1.07
C ALA A 319 11.94 -4.97 -0.97
N LEU A 320 11.47 -5.75 0.00
CA LEU A 320 11.92 -7.13 0.20
C LEU A 320 11.23 -8.15 -0.72
N LEU A 321 10.26 -7.71 -1.54
CA LEU A 321 9.57 -8.59 -2.48
C LEU A 321 10.39 -8.80 -3.76
N GLY A 322 11.37 -9.70 -3.69
CA GLY A 322 12.27 -10.03 -4.79
C GLY A 322 13.64 -9.34 -4.71
N TRP A 323 13.98 -8.79 -3.56
CA TRP A 323 15.30 -8.28 -3.21
C TRP A 323 15.61 -8.62 -1.75
N ASN A 324 16.87 -8.66 -1.37
CA ASN A 324 17.28 -8.81 0.04
C ASN A 324 18.55 -7.98 0.33
N PRO A 325 18.68 -7.46 1.55
CA PRO A 325 19.82 -6.61 1.94
C PRO A 325 21.14 -7.42 2.14
N GLY A 326 21.05 -8.73 2.19
CA GLY A 326 22.17 -9.62 2.55
C GLY A 326 22.51 -9.61 4.04
N THR A 327 21.61 -9.09 4.87
CA THR A 327 21.66 -9.11 6.34
C THR A 327 20.37 -9.72 6.88
N GLU A 328 20.28 -9.92 8.20
CA GLU A 328 19.05 -10.40 8.85
C GLU A 328 18.04 -9.26 9.13
N GLN A 329 18.40 -8.02 8.86
CA GLN A 329 17.48 -6.90 9.04
C GLN A 329 16.31 -6.98 8.05
N GLU A 330 15.10 -6.89 8.56
CA GLU A 330 13.86 -6.93 7.77
C GLU A 330 13.07 -5.61 7.82
N LEU A 331 13.28 -4.77 8.84
CA LEU A 331 12.54 -3.54 9.03
C LEU A 331 13.42 -2.33 8.68
N PHE A 332 13.00 -1.59 7.65
CA PHE A 332 13.72 -0.45 7.07
C PHE A 332 12.78 0.73 6.85
N THR A 333 13.20 1.92 7.20
CA THR A 333 12.60 3.13 6.65
C THR A 333 12.99 3.29 5.17
N LEU A 334 12.32 4.18 4.46
CA LEU A 334 12.66 4.47 3.05
C LEU A 334 14.10 5.00 2.93
N GLU A 335 14.52 5.84 3.88
CA GLU A 335 15.88 6.41 3.96
C GLU A 335 16.94 5.34 4.25
N GLU A 336 16.64 4.38 5.11
CA GLU A 336 17.55 3.26 5.42
C GLU A 336 17.68 2.28 4.24
N LEU A 337 16.66 2.16 3.38
CA LEU A 337 16.72 1.34 2.18
C LEU A 337 17.68 1.89 1.13
N VAL A 338 17.80 3.22 0.99
CA VAL A 338 18.64 3.86 -0.04
C VAL A 338 20.09 3.38 -0.01
N PRO A 339 20.83 3.45 1.11
CA PRO A 339 22.25 3.06 1.11
C PRO A 339 22.49 1.55 0.96
N VAL A 340 21.51 0.72 1.27
CA VAL A 340 21.68 -0.76 1.26
C VAL A 340 21.15 -1.43 -0.01
N PHE A 341 20.35 -0.70 -0.80
CA PHE A 341 19.76 -1.23 -2.05
C PHE A 341 20.85 -1.53 -3.08
N SER A 342 20.70 -2.63 -3.83
CA SER A 342 21.56 -2.93 -4.97
C SER A 342 20.83 -3.83 -5.98
N LEU A 343 21.08 -3.62 -7.28
CA LEU A 343 20.47 -4.42 -8.35
C LEU A 343 21.02 -5.85 -8.38
N GLU A 344 22.27 -6.07 -7.96
CA GLU A 344 22.93 -7.39 -7.94
C GLU A 344 22.24 -8.37 -6.98
N ARG A 345 21.52 -7.84 -5.98
CA ARG A 345 20.77 -8.65 -5.01
C ARG A 345 19.30 -8.85 -5.39
N VAL A 346 18.88 -8.32 -6.54
CA VAL A 346 17.54 -8.58 -7.06
C VAL A 346 17.43 -10.01 -7.57
N ILE A 347 16.41 -10.72 -7.13
CA ILE A 347 16.19 -12.14 -7.45
C ILE A 347 15.78 -12.27 -8.93
N LYS A 348 16.49 -13.13 -9.67
CA LYS A 348 16.20 -13.42 -11.09
C LYS A 348 14.90 -14.20 -11.29
N SER A 349 14.56 -15.10 -10.34
CA SER A 349 13.32 -15.87 -10.36
C SER A 349 12.13 -15.02 -9.91
N GLY A 350 10.90 -15.50 -10.15
CA GLY A 350 9.69 -14.80 -9.69
C GLY A 350 9.64 -14.64 -8.17
N ALA A 351 9.21 -13.48 -7.70
CA ALA A 351 9.04 -13.16 -6.30
C ALA A 351 7.67 -13.60 -5.80
N LYS A 352 7.63 -14.59 -4.91
CA LYS A 352 6.39 -15.12 -4.34
C LYS A 352 5.82 -14.18 -3.30
N PHE A 353 4.56 -13.75 -3.47
CA PHE A 353 3.86 -12.93 -2.48
C PHE A 353 3.44 -13.77 -1.26
N ASN A 354 3.60 -13.19 -0.07
CA ASN A 354 3.20 -13.81 1.19
C ASN A 354 2.29 -12.86 1.98
N VAL A 355 1.03 -13.27 2.16
CA VAL A 355 -0.02 -12.47 2.83
C VAL A 355 0.29 -12.30 4.32
N ASP A 356 0.74 -13.36 4.99
CA ASP A 356 1.05 -13.31 6.42
C ASP A 356 2.25 -12.40 6.70
N LYS A 357 3.25 -12.42 5.80
CA LYS A 357 4.38 -11.50 5.89
C LYS A 357 3.95 -10.05 5.70
N ALA A 358 2.97 -9.78 4.83
CA ALA A 358 2.43 -8.43 4.66
C ALA A 358 1.75 -7.92 5.94
N LYS A 359 0.94 -8.75 6.59
CA LYS A 359 0.32 -8.43 7.90
C LYS A 359 1.37 -8.22 8.98
N TRP A 360 2.36 -9.11 9.05
CA TRP A 360 3.46 -9.01 9.99
C TRP A 360 4.22 -7.69 9.87
N PHE A 361 4.53 -7.24 8.63
CA PHE A 361 5.13 -5.92 8.45
C PHE A 361 4.25 -4.82 9.05
N ASN A 362 2.95 -4.82 8.77
CA ASN A 362 2.06 -3.80 9.29
C ASN A 362 2.01 -3.80 10.82
N GLU A 363 1.95 -4.98 11.43
CA GLU A 363 2.00 -5.17 12.88
C GLU A 363 3.29 -4.59 13.49
N GLN A 364 4.46 -4.83 12.87
CA GLN A 364 5.73 -4.27 13.35
C GLN A 364 5.76 -2.73 13.31
N TYR A 365 5.21 -2.11 12.27
CA TYR A 365 5.11 -0.65 12.17
C TYR A 365 4.03 -0.08 13.09
N LEU A 366 2.95 -0.78 13.34
CA LEU A 366 1.94 -0.43 14.34
C LEU A 366 2.57 -0.36 15.74
N ARG A 367 3.32 -1.38 16.13
CA ARG A 367 3.98 -1.48 17.44
C ARG A 367 5.04 -0.40 17.68
N ARG A 368 5.69 0.08 16.61
CA ARG A 368 6.69 1.18 16.68
C ARG A 368 6.08 2.56 16.90
N ARG A 369 4.76 2.71 16.70
CA ARG A 369 4.09 3.98 16.93
C ARG A 369 3.95 4.28 18.41
N THR A 370 4.07 5.56 18.76
CA THR A 370 3.84 5.97 20.15
C THR A 370 2.36 5.89 20.51
N PRO A 371 2.04 5.69 21.80
CA PRO A 371 0.64 5.67 22.26
C PRO A 371 -0.14 6.91 21.83
N GLU A 372 0.47 8.09 21.84
CA GLU A 372 -0.14 9.36 21.44
C GLU A 372 -0.41 9.44 19.93
N GLN A 373 0.48 8.86 19.11
CA GLN A 373 0.24 8.74 17.66
C GLN A 373 -0.97 7.84 17.39
N LEU A 374 -1.00 6.68 18.04
CA LEU A 374 -2.11 5.74 17.91
C LEU A 374 -3.43 6.32 18.43
N ALA A 375 -3.42 7.08 19.53
CA ALA A 375 -4.59 7.77 20.07
C ALA A 375 -5.18 8.78 19.07
N ARG A 376 -4.33 9.55 18.40
CA ARG A 376 -4.76 10.48 17.34
C ARG A 376 -5.39 9.75 16.15
N GLU A 377 -4.83 8.61 15.75
CA GLU A 377 -5.36 7.78 14.67
C GLU A 377 -6.69 7.10 15.07
N PHE A 378 -6.81 6.66 16.32
CA PHE A 378 -7.98 5.95 16.84
C PHE A 378 -9.16 6.88 17.14
N ARG A 379 -8.94 8.12 17.56
CA ARG A 379 -10.00 9.06 17.98
C ARG A 379 -11.10 9.27 16.92
N PRO A 380 -10.82 9.49 15.62
CA PRO A 380 -11.86 9.57 14.60
C PRO A 380 -12.68 8.29 14.48
N MET A 381 -12.03 7.11 14.50
CA MET A 381 -12.70 5.82 14.42
C MET A 381 -13.60 5.56 15.63
N LEU A 382 -13.13 5.94 16.82
CA LEU A 382 -13.92 5.88 18.05
C LEU A 382 -15.14 6.80 17.95
N SER A 383 -14.97 8.02 17.43
CA SER A 383 -16.08 8.97 17.23
C SER A 383 -17.15 8.37 16.31
N ASP A 384 -16.76 7.83 15.18
CA ASP A 384 -17.68 7.20 14.23
C ASP A 384 -18.40 5.99 14.86
N ALA A 385 -17.66 5.15 15.58
CA ALA A 385 -18.22 3.98 16.24
C ALA A 385 -19.24 4.35 17.33
N LEU A 386 -18.93 5.33 18.18
CA LEU A 386 -19.84 5.81 19.22
C LEU A 386 -21.07 6.50 18.66
N ASN A 387 -20.91 7.32 17.60
CA ASN A 387 -22.03 7.95 16.90
C ASN A 387 -23.01 6.92 16.33
N ASN A 388 -22.49 5.83 15.76
CA ASN A 388 -23.31 4.73 15.22
C ASN A 388 -24.10 3.97 16.30
N LEU A 389 -23.67 4.01 17.57
CA LEU A 389 -24.41 3.42 18.68
C LEU A 389 -25.60 4.28 19.15
N GLY A 390 -25.73 5.52 18.64
CA GLY A 390 -26.81 6.43 19.05
C GLY A 390 -26.74 6.84 20.53
N ASN A 391 -25.59 6.72 21.17
CA ASN A 391 -25.39 7.00 22.58
C ASN A 391 -25.02 8.47 22.84
N THR A 392 -25.25 8.97 24.03
CA THR A 392 -24.81 10.30 24.49
C THR A 392 -23.30 10.38 24.73
N THR A 393 -22.61 9.25 24.85
CA THR A 393 -21.17 9.18 25.02
C THR A 393 -20.49 9.48 23.69
N THR A 394 -19.63 10.50 23.66
CA THR A 394 -18.85 10.90 22.49
C THR A 394 -17.36 10.66 22.71
N ALA A 395 -16.56 10.64 21.65
CA ALA A 395 -15.11 10.51 21.78
C ALA A 395 -14.46 11.67 22.58
N ALA A 396 -15.13 12.82 22.67
CA ALA A 396 -14.70 13.96 23.47
C ALA A 396 -14.75 13.70 25.00
N ASN A 397 -15.51 12.71 25.44
CA ASN A 397 -15.56 12.31 26.85
C ASN A 397 -14.26 11.62 27.33
N PHE A 398 -13.39 11.21 26.40
CA PHE A 398 -12.17 10.50 26.71
C PHE A 398 -10.94 11.39 26.41
N SER A 399 -10.10 11.60 27.41
CA SER A 399 -8.87 12.38 27.26
C SER A 399 -7.89 11.71 26.28
N ASP A 400 -6.96 12.50 25.68
CA ASP A 400 -5.90 11.94 24.84
C ASP A 400 -5.02 10.94 25.61
N LYS A 401 -4.79 11.19 26.88
CA LYS A 401 -4.07 10.29 27.79
C LYS A 401 -4.78 8.95 27.95
N TYR A 402 -6.11 8.97 28.18
CA TYR A 402 -6.92 7.74 28.27
C TYR A 402 -6.80 6.92 26.98
N LEU A 403 -6.96 7.56 25.82
CA LEU A 403 -6.86 6.88 24.54
C LEU A 403 -5.44 6.35 24.29
N ALA A 404 -4.41 7.08 24.69
CA ALA A 404 -3.03 6.63 24.56
C ALA A 404 -2.76 5.36 25.40
N GLU A 405 -3.21 5.32 26.65
CA GLU A 405 -3.07 4.13 27.50
C GLU A 405 -3.90 2.94 27.00
N VAL A 406 -5.08 3.18 26.46
CA VAL A 406 -5.88 2.13 25.79
C VAL A 406 -5.15 1.60 24.56
N CYS A 407 -4.62 2.48 23.70
CA CYS A 407 -3.87 2.08 22.52
C CYS A 407 -2.61 1.27 22.89
N GLU A 408 -1.89 1.67 23.94
CA GLU A 408 -0.73 0.91 24.45
C GLU A 408 -1.13 -0.49 24.93
N LEU A 409 -2.27 -0.63 25.59
CA LEU A 409 -2.80 -1.93 26.04
C LEU A 409 -3.12 -2.87 24.88
N ILE A 410 -3.63 -2.33 23.77
CA ILE A 410 -4.21 -3.16 22.69
C ILE A 410 -3.29 -3.33 21.47
N LYS A 411 -2.27 -2.48 21.28
CA LYS A 411 -1.42 -2.50 20.07
C LYS A 411 -0.74 -3.85 19.84
N GLU A 412 -0.39 -4.58 20.90
CA GLU A 412 0.23 -5.92 20.80
C GLU A 412 -0.74 -7.02 20.34
N ARG A 413 -2.05 -6.74 20.36
CA ARG A 413 -3.12 -7.68 19.98
C ARG A 413 -3.72 -7.37 18.61
N ALA A 414 -3.29 -6.29 17.97
CA ALA A 414 -3.83 -5.80 16.72
C ALA A 414 -2.81 -5.97 15.58
N HIS A 415 -3.28 -6.34 14.40
CA HIS A 415 -2.52 -6.27 13.16
C HIS A 415 -2.69 -4.92 12.46
N PHE A 416 -3.84 -4.26 12.71
CA PHE A 416 -4.24 -3.00 12.08
C PHE A 416 -4.89 -2.06 13.10
N ALA A 417 -4.69 -0.75 12.92
CA ALA A 417 -5.32 0.25 13.79
C ALA A 417 -6.86 0.24 13.71
N ASN A 418 -7.44 -0.21 12.60
CA ASN A 418 -8.89 -0.33 12.45
C ASN A 418 -9.51 -1.46 13.30
N GLU A 419 -8.71 -2.37 13.86
CA GLU A 419 -9.14 -3.39 14.81
C GLU A 419 -9.29 -2.85 16.24
N PHE A 420 -8.78 -1.64 16.52
CA PHE A 420 -8.74 -1.07 17.87
C PHE A 420 -10.11 -0.95 18.52
N TRP A 421 -11.13 -0.55 17.75
CA TRP A 421 -12.50 -0.52 18.26
C TRP A 421 -12.97 -1.90 18.72
N ASP A 422 -12.84 -2.91 17.88
CA ASP A 422 -13.33 -4.25 18.20
C ASP A 422 -12.64 -4.88 19.41
N ILE A 423 -11.34 -4.59 19.59
CA ILE A 423 -10.56 -5.09 20.73
C ILE A 423 -10.92 -4.34 22.01
N SER A 424 -11.22 -3.03 21.94
CA SER A 424 -11.35 -2.15 23.11
C SER A 424 -12.76 -1.64 23.40
N LYS A 425 -13.76 -1.93 22.58
CA LYS A 425 -15.13 -1.38 22.68
C LYS A 425 -15.75 -1.52 24.06
N ALA A 426 -15.41 -2.57 24.81
CA ALA A 426 -15.88 -2.77 26.19
C ALA A 426 -15.37 -1.70 27.17
N LEU A 427 -14.29 -0.97 26.85
CA LEU A 427 -13.80 0.14 27.65
C LEU A 427 -14.61 1.42 27.44
N PHE A 428 -15.35 1.53 26.34
CA PHE A 428 -16.09 2.71 25.92
C PHE A 428 -17.60 2.58 26.06
N ALA A 429 -18.12 1.35 25.99
CA ALA A 429 -19.55 1.07 26.09
C ALA A 429 -19.84 -0.26 26.80
N SER A 430 -20.97 -0.35 27.48
CA SER A 430 -21.39 -1.59 28.12
C SER A 430 -21.96 -2.59 27.10
N PRO A 431 -22.02 -3.90 27.42
CA PRO A 431 -22.61 -4.90 26.54
C PRO A 431 -24.01 -4.55 26.05
N SER A 432 -24.87 -4.05 26.94
CA SER A 432 -26.23 -3.62 26.59
C SER A 432 -26.30 -2.34 25.74
N THR A 433 -25.25 -1.53 25.73
CA THR A 433 -25.13 -0.39 24.83
C THR A 433 -24.62 -0.86 23.44
N LEU A 434 -23.69 -1.82 23.44
CA LEU A 434 -23.13 -2.38 22.21
C LEU A 434 -24.16 -3.24 21.45
N ASN A 435 -24.96 -4.00 22.15
CA ASN A 435 -26.04 -4.82 21.60
C ASN A 435 -27.24 -4.85 22.59
N PRO A 436 -28.20 -3.93 22.42
CA PRO A 436 -29.34 -3.85 23.32
C PRO A 436 -30.25 -5.09 23.33
N GLU A 437 -30.38 -5.77 22.20
CA GLU A 437 -31.24 -6.94 22.04
C GLU A 437 -30.61 -8.22 22.60
N LYS A 438 -29.29 -8.37 22.45
CA LYS A 438 -28.53 -9.54 22.91
C LYS A 438 -27.18 -9.11 23.49
N PRO A 439 -27.18 -8.59 24.73
CA PRO A 439 -25.98 -8.06 25.35
C PRO A 439 -24.90 -9.11 25.62
N TYR A 440 -25.31 -10.38 25.77
CA TYR A 440 -24.41 -11.48 26.13
C TYR A 440 -24.48 -12.63 25.12
N ASP A 441 -23.34 -13.33 24.90
CA ASP A 441 -23.29 -14.55 24.11
C ASP A 441 -24.06 -15.69 24.76
N GLU A 442 -25.02 -16.27 24.05
CA GLU A 442 -25.93 -17.28 24.59
C GLU A 442 -25.23 -18.56 25.05
N ASN A 443 -24.15 -18.97 24.39
CA ASN A 443 -23.39 -20.16 24.77
C ASN A 443 -22.57 -19.89 26.05
N ASP A 444 -21.99 -18.69 26.14
CA ASP A 444 -21.25 -18.26 27.32
C ASP A 444 -22.19 -18.08 28.52
N VAL A 445 -23.38 -17.54 28.32
CA VAL A 445 -24.44 -17.47 29.36
C VAL A 445 -24.76 -18.86 29.90
N LYS A 446 -25.12 -19.81 29.02
CA LYS A 446 -25.45 -21.19 29.43
C LYS A 446 -24.33 -21.88 30.20
N LYS A 447 -23.09 -21.55 29.88
CA LYS A 447 -21.91 -22.19 30.47
C LYS A 447 -21.46 -21.54 31.77
N PHE A 448 -21.59 -20.22 31.89
CA PHE A 448 -20.98 -19.45 32.98
C PHE A 448 -22.00 -18.77 33.92
N CYS A 449 -23.26 -18.54 33.53
CA CYS A 449 -24.28 -17.96 34.38
C CYS A 449 -25.06 -19.05 35.14
N THR A 450 -24.37 -19.97 35.81
CA THR A 450 -24.99 -20.93 36.72
C THR A 450 -25.41 -20.26 38.05
N PRO A 451 -26.41 -20.77 38.81
CA PRO A 451 -26.79 -20.20 40.09
C PRO A 451 -25.62 -19.94 41.05
N ASP A 452 -24.67 -20.91 41.13
CA ASP A 452 -23.47 -20.77 41.96
C ASP A 452 -22.58 -19.62 41.48
N ASN A 453 -22.33 -19.54 40.18
CA ASN A 453 -21.46 -18.49 39.60
C ASN A 453 -22.11 -17.10 39.72
N LEU A 454 -23.44 -17.00 39.60
CA LEU A 454 -24.16 -15.74 39.83
C LEU A 454 -24.07 -15.30 41.30
N SER A 455 -24.20 -16.25 42.26
CA SER A 455 -23.98 -15.99 43.69
C SER A 455 -22.54 -15.52 43.94
N HIS A 456 -21.55 -16.17 43.34
CA HIS A 456 -20.15 -15.78 43.45
C HIS A 456 -19.89 -14.37 42.83
N ALA A 457 -20.52 -14.05 41.70
CA ALA A 457 -20.41 -12.72 41.10
C ALA A 457 -21.05 -11.64 41.98
N GLN A 458 -22.16 -11.97 42.70
CA GLN A 458 -22.74 -11.06 43.65
C GLN A 458 -21.82 -10.81 44.86
N GLU A 459 -21.15 -11.86 45.39
CA GLU A 459 -20.19 -11.69 46.47
C GLU A 459 -18.99 -10.85 46.03
N LEU A 460 -18.48 -11.04 44.79
CA LEU A 460 -17.41 -10.21 44.25
C LEU A 460 -17.88 -8.76 43.99
N CYS A 461 -19.12 -8.55 43.62
CA CYS A 461 -19.70 -7.21 43.52
C CYS A 461 -19.66 -6.49 44.88
N ASN A 462 -20.03 -7.18 45.99
CA ASN A 462 -19.95 -6.63 47.33
C ASN A 462 -18.48 -6.36 47.74
N LEU A 463 -17.57 -7.30 47.48
CA LEU A 463 -16.15 -7.13 47.74
C LEU A 463 -15.58 -5.86 47.04
N ILE A 464 -15.90 -5.67 45.76
CA ILE A 464 -15.50 -4.48 44.99
C ILE A 464 -16.11 -3.21 45.59
N ALA A 465 -17.40 -3.27 46.06
CA ALA A 465 -18.05 -2.13 46.64
C ALA A 465 -17.41 -1.67 47.98
N GLU A 466 -16.96 -2.63 48.79
CA GLU A 466 -16.36 -2.39 50.11
C GLU A 466 -14.87 -1.99 50.08
N ASN A 467 -14.17 -2.25 48.99
CA ASN A 467 -12.73 -1.97 48.86
C ASN A 467 -12.46 -0.74 47.99
N ASP A 468 -11.32 -0.11 48.21
CA ASP A 468 -10.81 0.96 47.37
C ASP A 468 -10.15 0.33 46.10
N ILE A 469 -10.81 0.55 44.95
CA ILE A 469 -10.39 0.00 43.66
C ILE A 469 -9.69 1.12 42.88
N PRO A 470 -8.38 1.01 42.64
CA PRO A 470 -7.66 2.04 41.88
C PRO A 470 -8.15 2.08 40.44
N SER A 471 -8.29 3.27 39.88
CA SER A 471 -8.80 3.50 38.53
C SER A 471 -7.94 4.49 37.76
N PHE A 472 -8.16 4.55 36.43
CA PHE A 472 -7.52 5.56 35.57
C PHE A 472 -7.85 7.00 36.05
N THR A 473 -9.07 7.28 36.49
CA THR A 473 -9.52 8.62 36.96
C THR A 473 -8.75 9.06 38.19
N ASP A 474 -8.49 8.15 39.16
CA ASP A 474 -7.72 8.45 40.36
C ASP A 474 -6.28 8.83 40.08
N ASN A 475 -5.69 8.25 38.99
CA ASN A 475 -4.37 8.61 38.55
C ASN A 475 -4.31 10.01 37.94
N ALA A 476 -5.31 10.41 37.16
CA ALA A 476 -5.40 11.74 36.56
C ALA A 476 -5.50 12.86 37.63
N GLU A 477 -6.25 12.63 38.72
CA GLU A 477 -6.36 13.58 39.83
C GLU A 477 -5.07 13.71 40.65
N LYS A 478 -4.38 12.59 40.90
CA LYS A 478 -3.08 12.60 41.62
C LYS A 478 -1.97 13.27 40.81
N GLU A 479 -1.91 13.07 39.51
CA GLU A 479 -0.95 13.75 38.63
C GLU A 479 -1.25 15.25 38.49
N ALA A 480 -2.54 15.65 38.38
CA ALA A 480 -2.91 17.06 38.35
C ALA A 480 -2.48 17.76 39.63
N THR A 481 -2.60 17.07 40.78
CA THR A 481 -2.16 17.57 42.08
C THR A 481 -0.62 17.65 42.17
N ALA A 482 0.10 16.65 41.64
CA ALA A 482 1.56 16.63 41.59
C ALA A 482 2.13 17.69 40.64
N LEU A 483 1.52 17.90 39.45
CA LEU A 483 1.88 18.95 38.52
C LEU A 483 1.66 20.36 39.12
N SER A 484 0.52 20.57 39.79
CA SER A 484 0.26 21.86 40.47
C SER A 484 1.23 22.15 41.62
N GLN A 485 1.73 21.10 42.27
CA GLN A 485 2.77 21.23 43.30
C GLN A 485 4.16 21.42 42.72
N ALA A 486 4.48 20.84 41.54
CA ALA A 486 5.74 20.98 40.83
C ALA A 486 5.86 22.34 40.12
N GLU A 487 4.78 22.88 39.54
CA GLU A 487 4.75 24.23 38.97
C GLU A 487 4.98 25.32 40.00
N ASN A 488 4.66 25.07 41.26
CA ASN A 488 4.96 25.95 42.39
C ASN A 488 6.40 25.78 42.94
N ALA A 489 7.15 24.75 42.50
CA ALA A 489 8.46 24.42 43.07
C ALA A 489 9.68 24.69 42.18
N THR A 490 9.56 24.83 40.85
CA THR A 490 10.77 25.00 40.01
C THR A 490 10.49 25.73 38.69
N ALA A 491 10.85 27.03 38.69
CA ALA A 491 11.35 27.68 37.48
C ALA A 491 12.87 27.41 37.46
N ASN A 492 13.34 26.37 36.82
CA ASN A 492 14.65 26.23 36.13
C ASN A 492 15.15 24.78 36.02
N GLN A 493 15.52 24.42 34.76
CA GLN A 493 16.42 23.32 34.37
C GLN A 493 15.96 21.88 34.66
N GLN A 494 15.48 21.19 33.61
CA GLN A 494 15.66 19.74 33.34
C GLN A 494 14.51 19.13 32.48
N ALA A 495 14.30 19.67 31.25
CA ALA A 495 13.16 19.23 30.40
C ALA A 495 13.40 17.95 29.59
N GLU A 496 14.61 17.43 29.44
CA GLU A 496 14.89 16.28 28.56
C GLU A 496 15.03 14.92 29.27
N ASN A 497 15.33 14.90 30.56
CA ASN A 497 15.43 13.67 31.36
C ASN A 497 14.13 13.28 32.09
N GLU A 498 13.16 14.19 32.19
CA GLU A 498 11.89 13.94 32.88
C GLU A 498 10.90 13.08 32.09
N THR A 499 10.94 13.13 30.74
CA THR A 499 9.99 12.38 29.89
C THR A 499 10.17 10.86 29.93
N ALA A 500 11.40 10.36 29.97
CA ALA A 500 11.67 8.92 30.02
C ALA A 500 11.39 8.32 31.41
N ASN A 501 11.73 9.04 32.50
CA ASN A 501 11.44 8.61 33.85
C ASN A 501 9.94 8.66 34.19
N GLN A 502 9.22 9.69 33.72
CA GLN A 502 7.76 9.80 33.88
C GLN A 502 7.01 8.71 33.13
N GLN A 503 7.48 8.28 31.95
CA GLN A 503 6.90 7.18 31.19
C GLN A 503 7.14 5.82 31.88
N ALA A 504 8.32 5.59 32.44
CA ALA A 504 8.64 4.40 33.20
C ALA A 504 7.83 4.30 34.52
N GLU A 505 7.64 5.42 35.24
CA GLU A 505 6.79 5.48 36.44
C GLU A 505 5.30 5.27 36.11
N ARG A 506 4.81 5.75 34.98
CA ARG A 506 3.42 5.58 34.54
C ARG A 506 3.09 4.12 34.20
N VAL A 507 3.97 3.41 33.53
CA VAL A 507 3.81 1.96 33.27
C VAL A 507 3.76 1.21 34.58
N THR A 508 4.62 1.56 35.53
CA THR A 508 4.67 0.95 36.85
C THR A 508 3.40 1.21 37.67
N TYR A 509 2.78 2.41 37.59
CA TYR A 509 1.56 2.73 38.34
C TYR A 509 0.35 1.93 37.84
N LYS A 510 0.10 1.92 36.52
CA LYS A 510 -0.98 1.09 35.94
C LYS A 510 -0.81 -0.38 36.29
N GLN A 511 0.40 -0.90 36.15
CA GLN A 511 0.72 -2.27 36.46
C GLN A 511 0.43 -2.59 37.94
N LEU A 512 0.86 -1.72 38.87
CA LEU A 512 0.58 -1.85 40.29
C LEU A 512 -0.94 -1.82 40.62
N CYS A 513 -1.70 -0.97 39.90
CA CYS A 513 -3.15 -0.91 40.04
C CYS A 513 -3.83 -2.20 39.57
N CYS A 514 -3.44 -2.69 38.37
CA CYS A 514 -3.97 -3.95 37.84
C CYS A 514 -3.59 -5.15 38.72
N GLU A 515 -2.35 -5.20 39.25
CA GLU A 515 -1.91 -6.24 40.20
C GLU A 515 -2.74 -6.22 41.48
N LYS A 516 -3.01 -5.05 42.09
CA LYS A 516 -3.88 -4.93 43.27
C LYS A 516 -5.32 -5.41 43.01
N ILE A 517 -5.88 -5.05 41.85
CA ILE A 517 -7.23 -5.52 41.47
C ILE A 517 -7.21 -7.05 41.28
N GLU A 518 -6.20 -7.58 40.65
CA GLU A 518 -6.05 -9.01 40.40
C GLU A 518 -5.84 -9.78 41.71
N GLU A 519 -4.97 -9.30 42.59
CA GLU A 519 -4.73 -9.90 43.92
C GLU A 519 -6.01 -9.91 44.77
N LEU A 520 -6.79 -8.81 44.81
CA LEU A 520 -8.04 -8.72 45.52
C LEU A 520 -9.04 -9.79 45.04
N LEU A 521 -9.27 -9.87 43.74
CA LEU A 521 -10.25 -10.79 43.15
C LEU A 521 -9.77 -12.24 43.26
N THR A 522 -8.53 -12.53 42.86
CA THR A 522 -8.01 -13.90 42.85
C THR A 522 -7.75 -14.43 44.25
N GLY A 523 -7.31 -13.56 45.16
CA GLY A 523 -7.14 -13.90 46.58
C GLY A 523 -8.45 -14.30 47.23
N TYR A 524 -9.54 -13.53 47.02
CA TYR A 524 -10.85 -13.84 47.50
C TYR A 524 -11.40 -15.14 46.94
N ILE A 525 -11.32 -15.35 45.61
CA ILE A 525 -11.77 -16.57 44.92
C ILE A 525 -11.04 -17.80 45.47
N LYS A 526 -9.71 -17.70 45.69
CA LYS A 526 -8.90 -18.79 46.26
C LYS A 526 -9.30 -19.07 47.73
N ALA A 527 -9.48 -18.04 48.55
CA ALA A 527 -9.90 -18.18 49.95
C ALA A 527 -11.27 -18.86 50.11
N LYS A 528 -12.14 -18.71 49.12
CA LYS A 528 -13.46 -19.36 49.05
C LYS A 528 -13.43 -20.72 48.35
N GLU A 529 -12.27 -21.17 47.87
CA GLU A 529 -12.08 -22.44 47.10
C GLU A 529 -12.94 -22.52 45.81
N TRP A 530 -13.28 -21.38 45.21
CA TRP A 530 -14.09 -21.33 44.00
C TRP A 530 -13.26 -21.68 42.76
N LYS A 531 -13.94 -22.16 41.71
CA LYS A 531 -13.29 -22.43 40.41
C LYS A 531 -12.99 -21.10 39.68
N MET A 532 -11.76 -20.64 39.77
CA MET A 532 -11.26 -19.38 39.23
C MET A 532 -11.79 -19.07 37.82
N GLY A 533 -11.61 -20.00 36.87
CA GLY A 533 -12.01 -19.80 35.48
C GLY A 533 -13.53 -19.63 35.29
N GLN A 534 -14.35 -20.25 36.13
CA GLN A 534 -15.80 -20.11 36.07
C GLN A 534 -16.23 -18.69 36.50
N VAL A 535 -15.78 -18.26 37.67
CA VAL A 535 -16.13 -16.96 38.23
C VAL A 535 -15.60 -15.80 37.40
N MET A 536 -14.32 -15.89 36.98
CA MET A 536 -13.71 -14.83 36.17
C MET A 536 -14.35 -14.72 34.77
N ASN A 537 -14.78 -15.83 34.16
CA ASN A 537 -15.51 -15.75 32.90
C ASN A 537 -16.92 -15.18 33.04
N THR A 538 -17.61 -15.41 34.17
CA THR A 538 -18.88 -14.74 34.46
C THR A 538 -18.71 -13.23 34.54
N LEU A 539 -17.71 -12.73 35.29
CA LEU A 539 -17.40 -11.30 35.33
C LEU A 539 -17.06 -10.74 33.97
N ARG A 540 -16.21 -11.47 33.19
CA ARG A 540 -15.83 -11.01 31.85
C ARG A 540 -17.04 -10.91 30.93
N LEU A 541 -17.96 -11.88 31.00
CA LEU A 541 -19.21 -11.84 30.25
C LEU A 541 -20.01 -10.57 30.57
N PHE A 542 -20.13 -10.21 31.85
CA PHE A 542 -20.83 -8.98 32.25
C PHE A 542 -20.12 -7.69 31.82
N PHE A 543 -18.80 -7.72 31.66
CA PHE A 543 -18.04 -6.56 31.23
C PHE A 543 -18.00 -6.38 29.70
N THR A 544 -17.94 -7.48 28.95
CA THR A 544 -17.64 -7.44 27.51
C THR A 544 -18.70 -8.08 26.60
N GLY A 545 -19.68 -8.76 27.16
CA GLY A 545 -20.72 -9.51 26.44
C GLY A 545 -20.28 -10.93 26.01
N ASN A 546 -19.01 -11.31 26.22
CA ASN A 546 -18.47 -12.63 25.92
C ASN A 546 -17.30 -12.97 26.85
N THR A 547 -16.71 -14.17 26.72
CA THR A 547 -15.61 -14.62 27.58
C THR A 547 -14.22 -14.39 26.98
N ARG A 548 -14.09 -13.61 25.92
CA ARG A 548 -12.83 -13.29 25.23
C ARG A 548 -12.47 -11.81 25.39
N GLY A 549 -11.21 -11.45 25.16
CA GLY A 549 -10.77 -10.05 25.09
C GLY A 549 -9.76 -9.66 26.16
N LEU A 550 -9.90 -8.44 26.69
CA LEU A 550 -8.97 -7.81 27.63
C LEU A 550 -8.96 -8.49 29.00
N GLY A 551 -7.91 -8.26 29.78
CA GLY A 551 -7.83 -8.69 31.18
C GLY A 551 -8.94 -8.05 32.02
N ILE A 552 -9.45 -8.77 33.03
CA ILE A 552 -10.49 -8.24 33.91
C ILE A 552 -9.95 -7.06 34.72
N SER A 553 -8.74 -7.15 35.22
CA SER A 553 -8.05 -6.07 35.94
C SER A 553 -7.87 -4.83 35.09
N ASP A 554 -7.46 -5.00 33.81
CA ASP A 554 -7.40 -3.89 32.85
C ASP A 554 -8.76 -3.23 32.64
N ILE A 555 -9.82 -4.03 32.43
CA ILE A 555 -11.17 -3.50 32.22
C ILE A 555 -11.59 -2.69 33.42
N ILE A 556 -11.49 -3.24 34.65
CA ILE A 556 -11.87 -2.57 35.89
C ILE A 556 -11.08 -1.26 36.09
N TYR A 557 -9.78 -1.27 35.80
CA TYR A 557 -8.94 -0.08 35.89
C TYR A 557 -9.44 1.04 34.98
N PHE A 558 -9.75 0.72 33.72
CA PHE A 558 -10.17 1.72 32.75
C PHE A 558 -11.60 2.22 32.92
N ILE A 559 -12.55 1.33 33.24
CA ILE A 559 -13.96 1.74 33.43
C ILE A 559 -14.27 2.30 34.84
N GLY A 560 -13.39 2.04 35.80
CA GLY A 560 -13.54 2.47 37.18
C GLY A 560 -14.55 1.67 37.99
N LYS A 561 -14.56 1.92 39.33
CA LYS A 561 -15.35 1.19 40.30
C LYS A 561 -16.86 1.29 40.04
N GLU A 562 -17.38 2.48 39.79
CA GLU A 562 -18.82 2.71 39.62
C GLU A 562 -19.41 1.97 38.42
N GLU A 563 -18.74 2.09 37.27
CA GLU A 563 -19.18 1.41 36.06
C GLU A 563 -18.99 -0.11 36.15
N THR A 564 -17.95 -0.58 36.82
CA THR A 564 -17.75 -2.01 37.15
C THR A 564 -18.93 -2.56 37.93
N LEU A 565 -19.33 -1.90 39.05
CA LEU A 565 -20.47 -2.31 39.86
C LEU A 565 -21.79 -2.25 39.09
N ARG A 566 -21.97 -1.23 38.26
CA ARG A 566 -23.16 -1.08 37.42
C ARG A 566 -23.31 -2.25 36.44
N ARG A 567 -22.22 -2.66 35.77
CA ARG A 567 -22.24 -3.78 34.82
C ARG A 567 -22.49 -5.11 35.49
N ILE A 568 -21.86 -5.37 36.63
CA ILE A 568 -22.11 -6.62 37.40
C ILE A 568 -23.57 -6.69 37.84
N ARG A 569 -24.12 -5.63 38.48
CA ARG A 569 -25.51 -5.58 38.93
C ARG A 569 -26.51 -5.77 37.79
N LYS A 570 -26.22 -5.17 36.62
CA LYS A 570 -27.06 -5.32 35.43
C LYS A 570 -27.03 -6.75 34.90
N GLY A 571 -25.87 -7.37 34.78
CA GLY A 571 -25.74 -8.78 34.35
C GLY A 571 -26.46 -9.74 35.30
N LEU A 572 -26.34 -9.51 36.62
CA LEU A 572 -27.05 -10.30 37.61
C LEU A 572 -28.57 -10.15 37.50
N SER A 573 -29.10 -8.94 37.25
CA SER A 573 -30.55 -8.70 37.15
C SER A 573 -31.14 -9.29 35.86
N GLU A 574 -30.45 -9.20 34.73
CA GLU A 574 -30.88 -9.73 33.44
C GLU A 574 -30.92 -11.27 33.45
N GLU A 575 -29.88 -11.91 34.00
CA GLU A 575 -29.79 -13.37 34.10
C GLU A 575 -30.70 -13.98 35.16
N ALA A 576 -30.94 -13.29 36.28
CA ALA A 576 -31.93 -13.73 37.27
C ALA A 576 -33.35 -13.75 36.66
N THR A 577 -33.68 -12.77 35.79
CA THR A 577 -34.96 -12.71 35.12
C THR A 577 -35.11 -13.81 34.07
N ALA A 578 -34.05 -14.12 33.34
CA ALA A 578 -34.04 -15.18 32.33
C ALA A 578 -34.17 -16.60 32.91
N GLN A 579 -33.71 -16.83 34.16
CA GLN A 579 -33.86 -18.12 34.84
C GLN A 579 -35.25 -18.33 35.45
N THR A 580 -36.05 -17.25 35.61
CA THR A 580 -37.41 -17.29 36.16
C THR A 580 -38.50 -17.30 35.09
N ALA A 581 -38.14 -17.07 33.83
CA ALA A 581 -39.01 -17.15 32.65
C ALA A 581 -38.84 -18.49 31.92
#